data_3d34a39879cff4567a25786435020b6b
#
_entry.id   3d34a39879cff4567a25786435020b6b
#
_cell.length_a   1.000
_cell.length_b   1.000
_cell.length_c   1.000
_cell.angle_alpha   90.00
_cell.angle_beta   90.00
_cell.angle_gamma   90.00
#
_symmetry.space_group_name_H-M   'P 1'
#
loop_
_entity.id
_entity.type
_entity.pdbx_description
1 polymer ?
#
loop_
_entity_poly.entity_id
_entity_poly.type
_entity_poly.pdbx_seq_one_letter_code
_entity_poly.pdbx_strand_id
1 'polypeptide(L)'
;MPYVRGGQAVVHEIHGVRFTAHANPGTGSRAIAAWRGEIPAGTPGVPHTVSHEEVIHVLSGTLRFSVDGDTADLGAGDTAIVPAGALFRLDNPTDRPAATWVSTAVGLTAALPDGSTLTPPWAN
;
A
#
# COMPACT_ATOMS: atom_id res chain seq x y z
N MET A 1 6.14 11.63 -20.17
CA MET A 1 5.71 12.76 -19.33
C MET A 1 6.43 12.65 -18.00
N PRO A 2 7.52 13.52 -17.69
CA PRO A 2 8.33 13.35 -16.48
C PRO A 2 7.67 13.87 -15.19
N TYR A 3 6.55 14.59 -15.32
CA TYR A 3 5.88 15.18 -14.13
C TYR A 3 4.42 14.76 -14.05
N VAL A 4 3.97 14.44 -12.85
CA VAL A 4 2.56 14.13 -12.56
C VAL A 4 2.06 15.17 -11.56
N ARG A 5 1.13 16.01 -11.99
CA ARG A 5 0.48 16.98 -11.11
C ARG A 5 -0.53 16.27 -10.20
N GLY A 6 -0.80 16.82 -9.01
CA GLY A 6 -1.73 16.21 -8.08
C GLY A 6 -3.10 15.90 -8.68
N GLY A 7 -3.62 16.77 -9.55
CA GLY A 7 -4.90 16.54 -10.23
C GLY A 7 -4.86 15.47 -11.32
N GLN A 8 -3.70 14.95 -11.68
CA GLN A 8 -3.53 13.88 -12.67
C GLN A 8 -3.40 12.50 -12.01
N ALA A 9 -3.21 12.45 -10.70
CA ALA A 9 -3.16 11.19 -9.95
C ALA A 9 -4.56 10.56 -9.93
N VAL A 10 -4.60 9.24 -10.08
CA VAL A 10 -5.87 8.49 -10.15
C VAL A 10 -6.16 7.89 -8.77
N VAL A 11 -7.38 8.12 -8.28
CA VAL A 11 -7.81 7.61 -6.98
C VAL A 11 -8.60 6.32 -7.17
N HIS A 12 -8.22 5.30 -6.40
CA HIS A 12 -8.93 4.03 -6.30
C HIS A 12 -9.36 3.80 -4.86
N GLU A 13 -10.53 3.20 -4.64
CA GLU A 13 -11.00 2.84 -3.30
C GLU A 13 -11.34 1.35 -3.25
N ILE A 14 -10.76 0.65 -2.28
CA ILE A 14 -11.03 -0.77 -2.01
C ILE A 14 -11.06 -0.97 -0.50
N HIS A 15 -12.10 -1.64 0.00
CA HIS A 15 -12.27 -1.96 1.43
C HIS A 15 -12.16 -0.73 2.33
N GLY A 16 -12.63 0.43 1.86
CA GLY A 16 -12.58 1.69 2.59
C GLY A 16 -11.23 2.41 2.53
N VAL A 17 -10.20 1.79 1.98
CA VAL A 17 -8.87 2.40 1.83
C VAL A 17 -8.80 3.16 0.51
N ARG A 18 -8.25 4.38 0.56
CA ARG A 18 -8.05 5.21 -0.62
C ARG A 18 -6.61 5.08 -1.08
N PHE A 19 -6.43 4.74 -2.36
CA PHE A 19 -5.14 4.64 -3.03
C PHE A 19 -5.05 5.73 -4.10
N THR A 20 -4.17 6.69 -3.90
CA THR A 20 -3.91 7.74 -4.88
C THR A 20 -2.66 7.38 -5.66
N ALA A 21 -2.82 6.91 -6.89
CA ALA A 21 -1.72 6.46 -7.73
C ALA A 21 -1.00 7.65 -8.35
N HIS A 22 0.27 7.84 -7.98
CA HIS A 22 1.12 8.91 -8.52
C HIS A 22 2.04 8.42 -9.62
N ALA A 23 2.67 7.27 -9.45
CA ALA A 23 3.56 6.69 -10.43
C ALA A 23 3.18 5.25 -10.74
N ASN A 24 2.85 4.98 -11.99
CA ASN A 24 2.59 3.66 -12.54
C ASN A 24 2.67 3.74 -14.07
N PRO A 25 2.44 2.66 -14.82
CA PRO A 25 2.46 2.74 -16.29
C PRO A 25 1.49 3.75 -16.89
N GLY A 26 0.34 3.98 -16.25
CA GLY A 26 -0.65 4.96 -16.71
C GLY A 26 -0.16 6.41 -16.63
N THR A 27 0.82 6.71 -15.78
CA THR A 27 1.45 8.04 -15.66
C THR A 27 2.87 8.08 -16.22
N GLY A 28 3.33 6.99 -16.85
CA GLY A 28 4.61 6.94 -17.55
C GLY A 28 5.76 6.28 -16.81
N SER A 29 5.54 5.75 -15.62
CA SER A 29 6.58 5.00 -14.91
C SER A 29 6.72 3.59 -15.51
N ARG A 30 7.96 3.13 -15.66
CA ARG A 30 8.23 1.82 -16.28
C ARG A 30 8.65 0.75 -15.27
N ALA A 31 9.33 1.15 -14.21
CA ALA A 31 9.94 0.21 -13.28
C ALA A 31 9.37 0.31 -11.86
N ILE A 32 9.01 1.51 -11.42
CA ILE A 32 8.60 1.78 -10.05
C ILE A 32 7.17 2.28 -10.03
N ALA A 33 6.36 1.69 -9.16
CA ALA A 33 5.03 2.20 -8.82
C ALA A 33 5.08 2.86 -7.44
N ALA A 34 4.39 3.98 -7.28
CA ALA A 34 4.31 4.69 -6.02
C ALA A 34 2.94 5.33 -5.85
N TRP A 35 2.39 5.21 -4.64
CA TRP A 35 1.08 5.75 -4.33
C TRP A 35 0.99 6.21 -2.88
N ARG A 36 0.00 7.06 -2.61
CA ARG A 36 -0.40 7.44 -1.27
C ARG A 36 -1.57 6.55 -0.85
N GLY A 37 -1.49 5.96 0.33
CA GLY A 37 -2.58 5.24 0.95
C GLY A 37 -3.21 6.08 2.06
N GLU A 38 -4.53 6.10 2.15
CA GLU A 38 -5.27 6.70 3.25
C GLU A 38 -6.14 5.63 3.89
N ILE A 39 -5.86 5.31 5.14
CA ILE A 39 -6.49 4.22 5.87
C ILE A 39 -7.35 4.81 6.98
N PRO A 40 -8.69 4.75 6.86
CA PRO A 40 -9.58 5.29 7.88
C PRO A 40 -9.43 4.63 9.24
N ALA A 41 -9.83 5.34 10.28
CA ALA A 41 -9.91 4.79 11.63
C ALA A 41 -10.71 3.48 11.65
N GLY A 42 -10.23 2.50 12.42
CA GLY A 42 -10.92 1.23 12.60
C GLY A 42 -10.93 0.30 11.39
N THR A 43 -10.07 0.54 10.39
CA THR A 43 -10.02 -0.32 9.20
C THR A 43 -9.30 -1.64 9.53
N PRO A 44 -9.98 -2.80 9.40
CA PRO A 44 -9.30 -4.08 9.52
C PRO A 44 -8.51 -4.40 8.25
N GLY A 45 -7.33 -4.98 8.42
CA GLY A 45 -6.53 -5.44 7.30
C GLY A 45 -7.00 -6.77 6.76
N VAL A 46 -6.69 -7.03 5.49
CA VAL A 46 -6.89 -8.33 4.85
C VAL A 46 -5.52 -8.97 4.64
N PRO A 47 -5.23 -10.14 5.24
CA PRO A 47 -3.95 -10.81 5.02
C PRO A 47 -3.77 -11.15 3.54
N HIS A 48 -2.57 -10.90 3.02
CA HIS A 48 -2.24 -11.25 1.64
C HIS A 48 -0.73 -11.36 1.47
N THR A 49 -0.31 -12.03 0.42
CA THR A 49 1.10 -12.04 0.00
C THR A 49 1.26 -11.12 -1.20
N VAL A 50 2.46 -10.57 -1.36
CA VAL A 50 2.78 -9.67 -2.48
C VAL A 50 3.87 -10.28 -3.33
N SER A 51 3.77 -10.08 -4.65
CA SER A 51 4.72 -10.64 -5.62
C SER A 51 6.07 -9.95 -5.63
N HIS A 52 6.11 -8.69 -5.19
CA HIS A 52 7.30 -7.84 -5.19
C HIS A 52 7.44 -7.18 -3.83
N GLU A 53 8.67 -6.82 -3.48
CA GLU A 53 8.93 -6.05 -2.26
C GLU A 53 8.15 -4.74 -2.26
N GLU A 54 7.56 -4.41 -1.11
CA GLU A 54 6.93 -3.10 -0.88
C GLU A 54 7.67 -2.36 0.23
N VAL A 55 7.90 -1.08 0.02
CA VAL A 55 8.39 -0.16 1.05
C VAL A 55 7.24 0.76 1.42
N ILE A 56 6.83 0.74 2.69
CA ILE A 56 5.67 1.48 3.18
C ILE A 56 6.14 2.45 4.25
N HIS A 57 6.07 3.74 3.94
CA HIS A 57 6.44 4.81 4.86
C HIS A 57 5.18 5.43 5.46
N VAL A 58 5.09 5.49 6.79
CA VAL A 58 3.96 6.12 7.48
C VAL A 58 4.15 7.62 7.47
N LEU A 59 3.21 8.33 6.85
CA LEU A 59 3.22 9.79 6.75
C LEU A 59 2.54 10.44 7.96
N SER A 60 1.42 9.85 8.41
CA SER A 60 0.65 10.37 9.53
C SER A 60 -0.15 9.24 10.19
N GLY A 61 -0.52 9.44 11.45
CA GLY A 61 -1.26 8.45 12.22
C GLY A 61 -0.40 7.28 12.70
N THR A 62 -1.06 6.24 13.16
CA THR A 62 -0.42 5.00 13.64
C THR A 62 -1.10 3.81 12.98
N LEU A 63 -0.31 2.86 12.52
CA LEU A 63 -0.79 1.65 11.84
C LEU A 63 -0.14 0.43 12.46
N ARG A 64 -0.88 -0.69 12.46
CA ARG A 64 -0.36 -1.98 12.89
C ARG A 64 0.01 -2.81 11.68
N PHE A 65 1.27 -3.20 11.60
CA PHE A 65 1.82 -4.04 10.54
C PHE A 65 2.07 -5.44 11.07
N SER A 66 1.77 -6.45 10.26
CA SER A 66 2.18 -7.82 10.50
C SER A 66 2.84 -8.35 9.24
N VAL A 67 4.09 -8.78 9.34
CA VAL A 67 4.88 -9.33 8.22
C VAL A 67 5.42 -10.67 8.69
N ASP A 68 4.91 -11.77 8.08
CA ASP A 68 5.25 -13.14 8.47
C ASP A 68 5.12 -13.39 9.98
N GLY A 69 4.08 -12.82 10.60
CA GLY A 69 3.82 -12.96 12.03
C GLY A 69 4.59 -12.01 12.93
N ASP A 70 5.50 -11.21 12.40
CA ASP A 70 6.18 -10.15 13.14
C ASP A 70 5.30 -8.89 13.13
N THR A 71 4.75 -8.52 14.28
CA THR A 71 3.78 -7.45 14.43
C THR A 71 4.41 -6.23 15.12
N ALA A 72 4.17 -5.04 14.54
CA ALA A 72 4.64 -3.78 15.11
C ALA A 72 3.61 -2.66 14.84
N ASP A 73 3.52 -1.74 15.79
CA ASP A 73 2.78 -0.49 15.60
C ASP A 73 3.78 0.59 15.16
N LEU A 74 3.53 1.17 13.98
CA LEU A 74 4.40 2.19 13.39
C LEU A 74 3.67 3.52 13.34
N GLY A 75 4.38 4.60 13.65
CA GLY A 75 3.89 5.97 13.58
C GLY A 75 4.55 6.78 12.48
N ALA A 76 4.18 8.06 12.41
CA ALA A 76 4.72 8.97 11.39
C ALA A 76 6.24 8.98 11.38
N GLY A 77 6.84 8.80 10.20
CA GLY A 77 8.28 8.73 10.01
C GLY A 77 8.86 7.32 10.02
N ASP A 78 8.09 6.32 10.45
CA ASP A 78 8.53 4.92 10.46
C ASP A 78 8.29 4.28 9.09
N THR A 79 9.06 3.25 8.79
CA THR A 79 8.99 2.54 7.51
C THR A 79 8.93 1.04 7.73
N ALA A 80 8.01 0.38 7.04
CA ALA A 80 7.96 -1.07 6.95
C ALA A 80 8.51 -1.53 5.59
N ILE A 81 9.27 -2.63 5.60
CA ILE A 81 9.74 -3.28 4.39
C ILE A 81 9.12 -4.67 4.35
N VAL A 82 8.30 -4.90 3.33
CA VAL A 82 7.58 -6.16 3.12
C VAL A 82 8.27 -6.92 2.01
N PRO A 83 8.99 -8.02 2.32
CA PRO A 83 9.65 -8.82 1.29
C PRO A 83 8.65 -9.45 0.32
N ALA A 84 9.09 -9.71 -0.90
CA ALA A 84 8.31 -10.50 -1.85
C ALA A 84 7.98 -11.87 -1.26
N GLY A 85 6.72 -12.28 -1.38
CA GLY A 85 6.23 -13.56 -0.86
C GLY A 85 5.87 -13.57 0.62
N ALA A 86 6.15 -12.52 1.38
CA ALA A 86 5.78 -12.45 2.78
C ALA A 86 4.27 -12.32 2.96
N LEU A 87 3.74 -12.94 4.01
CA LEU A 87 2.36 -12.74 4.42
C LEU A 87 2.25 -11.41 5.16
N PHE A 88 1.46 -10.50 4.61
CA PHE A 88 1.37 -9.12 5.05
C PHE A 88 -0.04 -8.75 5.44
N ARG A 89 -0.18 -8.01 6.53
CA ARG A 89 -1.44 -7.43 6.97
C ARG A 89 -1.18 -6.03 7.53
N LEU A 90 -2.05 -5.09 7.17
CA LEU A 90 -2.01 -3.70 7.63
C LEU A 90 -3.37 -3.32 8.20
N ASP A 91 -3.41 -3.01 9.50
CA ASP A 91 -4.61 -2.58 10.21
C ASP A 91 -4.46 -1.15 10.71
N ASN A 92 -5.59 -0.45 10.76
CA ASN A 92 -5.69 0.77 11.56
C ASN A 92 -6.64 0.50 12.73
N PRO A 93 -6.14 0.06 13.90
CA PRO A 93 -6.98 -0.21 15.05
C PRO A 93 -7.29 1.03 15.86
N THR A 94 -6.83 2.21 15.43
CA THR A 94 -6.99 3.47 16.16
C THR A 94 -8.28 4.18 15.80
N ASP A 95 -8.60 5.24 16.50
CA ASP A 95 -9.75 6.12 16.25
C ASP A 95 -9.44 7.30 15.33
N ARG A 96 -8.27 7.29 14.67
CA ARG A 96 -7.81 8.34 13.76
C ARG A 96 -7.39 7.77 12.42
N PRO A 97 -7.56 8.52 11.31
CA PRO A 97 -7.05 8.09 10.02
C PRO A 97 -5.52 8.11 10.00
N ALA A 98 -4.96 7.31 9.11
CA ALA A 98 -3.52 7.26 8.86
C ALA A 98 -3.24 7.37 7.37
N ALA A 99 -2.05 7.85 7.03
CA ALA A 99 -1.61 7.97 5.64
C ALA A 99 -0.23 7.34 5.46
N THR A 100 -0.03 6.74 4.30
CA THR A 100 1.23 6.09 3.92
C THR A 100 1.69 6.57 2.56
N TRP A 101 2.97 6.40 2.30
CA TRP A 101 3.55 6.42 0.96
C TRP A 101 4.17 5.05 0.68
N VAL A 102 3.78 4.44 -0.43
CA VAL A 102 4.21 3.08 -0.78
C VAL A 102 4.97 3.11 -2.09
N SER A 103 6.07 2.39 -2.15
CA SER A 103 6.85 2.17 -3.37
C SER A 103 7.06 0.68 -3.58
N THR A 104 6.92 0.25 -4.82
CA THR A 104 7.15 -1.15 -5.22
C THR A 104 7.52 -1.20 -6.70
N ALA A 105 7.74 -2.41 -7.22
CA ALA A 105 7.95 -2.60 -8.64
C ALA A 105 6.61 -2.61 -9.40
N VAL A 106 6.60 -2.05 -10.60
CA VAL A 106 5.50 -2.22 -11.56
C VAL A 106 5.31 -3.72 -11.82
N GLY A 107 4.06 -4.17 -11.90
CA GLY A 107 3.74 -5.58 -12.06
C GLY A 107 3.35 -6.28 -10.76
N LEU A 108 3.26 -5.54 -9.67
CA LEU A 108 2.83 -6.08 -8.38
C LEU A 108 1.49 -6.82 -8.51
N THR A 109 1.45 -8.02 -7.93
CA THR A 109 0.21 -8.76 -7.70
C THR A 109 0.12 -9.16 -6.24
N ALA A 110 -1.09 -9.39 -5.76
CA ALA A 110 -1.36 -9.86 -4.41
C ALA A 110 -2.14 -11.16 -4.46
N ALA A 111 -1.87 -12.07 -3.53
CA ALA A 111 -2.62 -13.30 -3.37
C ALA A 111 -3.34 -13.29 -2.02
N LEU A 112 -4.63 -13.59 -2.05
CA LEU A 112 -5.49 -13.63 -0.87
C LEU A 112 -5.56 -15.05 -0.27
N PRO A 113 -5.97 -15.20 1.00
CA PRO A 113 -6.02 -16.51 1.66
C PRO A 113 -6.93 -17.53 0.96
N ASP A 114 -7.95 -17.07 0.22
CA ASP A 114 -8.87 -17.94 -0.53
C ASP A 114 -8.29 -18.44 -1.85
N GLY A 115 -7.04 -18.08 -2.16
CA GLY A 115 -6.36 -18.45 -3.41
C GLY A 115 -6.62 -17.49 -4.56
N SER A 116 -7.49 -16.50 -4.40
CA SER A 116 -7.70 -15.47 -5.41
C SER A 116 -6.50 -14.53 -5.50
N THR A 117 -6.34 -13.90 -6.67
CA THR A 117 -5.29 -12.91 -6.90
C THR A 117 -5.90 -11.57 -7.25
N LEU A 118 -5.19 -10.51 -6.87
CA LEU A 118 -5.52 -9.14 -7.21
C LEU A 118 -4.36 -8.53 -7.97
N THR A 119 -4.66 -7.86 -9.09
CA THR A 119 -3.68 -7.02 -9.80
C THR A 119 -4.03 -5.57 -9.50
N PRO A 120 -3.38 -4.96 -8.50
CA PRO A 120 -3.76 -3.62 -8.06
C PRO A 120 -3.61 -2.60 -9.18
N PRO A 121 -4.68 -1.89 -9.58
CA PRO A 121 -4.58 -0.90 -10.65
C PRO A 121 -3.72 0.31 -10.29
N TRP A 122 -3.54 0.60 -9.00
CA TRP A 122 -2.67 1.68 -8.56
C TRP A 122 -1.18 1.37 -8.71
N ALA A 123 -0.81 0.10 -8.88
CA ALA A 123 0.57 -0.35 -9.08
C ALA A 123 0.85 -0.83 -10.51
N ASN A 124 -0.15 -0.78 -11.38
CA ASN A 124 -0.05 -1.34 -12.75
C ASN A 124 -0.55 -0.34 -13.83
#